data_a2167accd966e3575058dfa8d7272a75
#
_entry.id   a2167accd966e3575058dfa8d7272a75
#
_cell.length_a   1.000
_cell.length_b   1.000
_cell.length_c   1.000
_cell.angle_alpha   90.00
_cell.angle_beta   90.00
_cell.angle_gamma   90.00
#
_symmetry.space_group_name_H-M   'P 1'
#
loop_
_entity.id
_entity.type
_entity.pdbx_description
1 polymer ?
#
loop_
_entity_poly.entity_id
_entity_poly.type
_entity_poly.pdbx_seq_one_letter_code
_entity_poly.pdbx_strand_id
1 'polypeptide(L)'
;MKVLIATDAWRPQVNGVVRTLGSVARAASKLGVEIDFLSPDGFKSFPVPTYPGLRLALPSRRRIAARIEAARPDAIHIATEGPIGFAVRAYCRRRRRPFTTSYTTRFPEYISARSPISEEWIYAALRWFHAGAKVTMVATPSLMSELTQRGFGNLGMWTRGVDVDLFHPDRAIVFPSRVRSS
;
A
#
# COMPACT_ATOMS: atom_id res chain seq x y z
N MET A 1 -4.03 -9.79 18.57
CA MET A 1 -3.35 -8.56 18.14
C MET A 1 -4.17 -7.90 17.05
N LYS A 2 -4.36 -6.58 17.12
CA LYS A 2 -5.12 -5.82 16.13
C LYS A 2 -4.22 -4.87 15.36
N VAL A 3 -4.22 -4.97 14.02
CA VAL A 3 -3.43 -4.10 13.13
C VAL A 3 -4.36 -3.21 12.33
N LEU A 4 -4.14 -1.90 12.35
CA LEU A 4 -4.80 -0.96 11.46
C LEU A 4 -3.97 -0.77 10.20
N ILE A 5 -4.56 -1.05 9.04
CA ILE A 5 -3.93 -0.78 7.73
C ILE A 5 -4.62 0.42 7.09
N ALA A 6 -3.85 1.49 6.88
CA ALA A 6 -4.31 2.68 6.17
C ALA A 6 -3.98 2.55 4.68
N THR A 7 -4.97 2.76 3.81
CA THR A 7 -4.82 2.62 2.36
C THR A 7 -5.74 3.59 1.62
N ASP A 8 -5.24 4.15 0.53
CA ASP A 8 -6.03 4.95 -0.43
C ASP A 8 -6.59 4.09 -1.57
N ALA A 9 -6.02 2.89 -1.76
CA ALA A 9 -6.49 1.90 -2.73
C ALA A 9 -7.45 0.92 -2.05
N TRP A 10 -8.74 1.00 -2.37
CA TRP A 10 -9.78 0.15 -1.80
C TRP A 10 -10.88 -0.17 -2.79
N ARG A 11 -11.76 -1.08 -2.42
CA ARG A 11 -12.94 -1.44 -3.24
C ARG A 11 -13.76 -0.20 -3.62
N PRO A 12 -14.38 -0.15 -4.81
CA PRO A 12 -14.49 -1.18 -5.83
C PRO A 12 -13.29 -1.30 -6.79
N GLN A 13 -12.15 -0.64 -6.51
CA GLN A 13 -10.95 -0.76 -7.34
C GLN A 13 -10.42 -2.19 -7.38
N VAL A 14 -10.12 -2.67 -8.58
CA VAL A 14 -9.47 -3.97 -8.81
C VAL A 14 -8.02 -3.72 -9.18
N ASN A 15 -7.13 -3.74 -8.20
CA ASN A 15 -5.69 -3.56 -8.40
C ASN A 15 -4.87 -4.47 -7.48
N GLY A 16 -3.57 -4.55 -7.73
CA GLY A 16 -2.66 -5.42 -6.97
C GLY A 16 -2.60 -5.12 -5.48
N VAL A 17 -2.74 -3.85 -5.07
CA VAL A 17 -2.72 -3.44 -3.65
C VAL A 17 -3.94 -3.99 -2.94
N VAL A 18 -5.14 -3.76 -3.47
CA VAL A 18 -6.41 -4.25 -2.88
C VAL A 18 -6.41 -5.76 -2.74
N ARG A 19 -5.93 -6.49 -3.78
CA ARG A 19 -5.82 -7.96 -3.74
C ARG A 19 -4.83 -8.43 -2.68
N THR A 20 -3.65 -7.81 -2.61
CA THR A 20 -2.62 -8.14 -1.61
C THR A 20 -3.14 -7.91 -0.20
N LEU A 21 -3.71 -6.74 0.08
CA LEU A 21 -4.24 -6.40 1.41
C LEU A 21 -5.37 -7.34 1.83
N GLY A 22 -6.26 -7.71 0.91
CA GLY A 22 -7.32 -8.70 1.17
C GLY A 22 -6.77 -10.09 1.47
N SER A 23 -5.71 -10.53 0.78
CA SER A 23 -5.06 -11.81 1.06
C SER A 23 -4.31 -11.79 2.39
N VAL A 24 -3.63 -10.70 2.71
CA VAL A 24 -2.97 -10.50 4.02
C VAL A 24 -4.00 -10.59 5.15
N ALA A 25 -5.16 -9.93 5.02
CA ALA A 25 -6.19 -9.98 6.05
C ALA A 25 -6.73 -11.41 6.28
N ARG A 26 -6.97 -12.16 5.20
CA ARG A 26 -7.41 -13.56 5.30
C ARG A 26 -6.34 -14.46 5.97
N ALA A 27 -5.07 -14.29 5.59
CA ALA A 27 -3.99 -15.07 6.18
C ALA A 27 -3.76 -14.70 7.65
N ALA A 28 -3.77 -13.41 7.98
CA ALA A 28 -3.60 -12.91 9.34
C ALA A 28 -4.69 -13.41 10.29
N SER A 29 -5.94 -13.49 9.83
CA SER A 29 -7.06 -14.02 10.60
C SER A 29 -6.83 -15.48 11.04
N LYS A 30 -6.24 -16.32 10.16
CA LYS A 30 -5.85 -17.70 10.50
C LYS A 30 -4.78 -17.77 11.61
N LEU A 31 -4.03 -16.68 11.81
CA LEU A 31 -2.99 -16.55 12.84
C LEU A 31 -3.47 -15.79 14.09
N GLY A 32 -4.77 -15.56 14.23
CA GLY A 32 -5.34 -14.81 15.35
C GLY A 32 -5.04 -13.29 15.34
N VAL A 33 -4.69 -12.74 14.16
CA VAL A 33 -4.47 -11.31 13.99
C VAL A 33 -5.67 -10.67 13.30
N GLU A 34 -6.28 -9.69 13.96
CA GLU A 34 -7.36 -8.88 13.42
C GLU A 34 -6.80 -7.74 12.58
N ILE A 35 -7.24 -7.61 11.34
CA ILE A 35 -6.90 -6.50 10.45
C ILE A 35 -8.11 -5.59 10.31
N ASP A 36 -7.93 -4.32 10.70
CA ASP A 36 -8.91 -3.25 10.48
C ASP A 36 -8.38 -2.32 9.37
N PHE A 37 -9.26 -1.89 8.46
CA PHE A 37 -8.87 -1.04 7.35
C PHE A 37 -9.38 0.39 7.53
N LEU A 38 -8.46 1.34 7.42
CA LEU A 38 -8.77 2.76 7.26
C LEU A 38 -8.64 3.10 5.78
N SER A 39 -9.77 3.00 5.07
CA SER A 39 -9.91 3.12 3.63
C SER A 39 -10.61 4.43 3.24
N PRO A 40 -10.74 4.76 1.94
CA PRO A 40 -11.51 5.90 1.45
C PRO A 40 -12.99 5.88 1.84
N ASP A 41 -13.50 4.71 2.24
CA ASP A 41 -14.91 4.56 2.62
C ASP A 41 -15.30 5.50 3.76
N GLY A 42 -16.41 6.21 3.57
CA GLY A 42 -16.90 7.18 4.53
C GLY A 42 -16.20 8.55 4.50
N PHE A 43 -15.22 8.77 3.62
CA PHE A 43 -14.67 10.11 3.36
C PHE A 43 -15.28 10.72 2.09
N LYS A 44 -15.41 12.05 2.07
CA LYS A 44 -15.65 12.76 0.82
C LYS A 44 -14.48 12.52 -0.12
N SER A 45 -14.75 12.33 -1.40
CA SER A 45 -13.70 12.05 -2.39
C SER A 45 -13.97 12.84 -3.67
N PHE A 46 -12.92 13.13 -4.42
CA PHE A 46 -13.00 13.77 -5.73
C PHE A 46 -12.34 12.88 -6.80
N PRO A 47 -12.84 12.91 -8.05
CA PRO A 47 -12.23 12.17 -9.15
C PRO A 47 -10.88 12.79 -9.53
N VAL A 48 -9.93 11.98 -9.94
CA VAL A 48 -8.66 12.45 -10.53
C VAL A 48 -8.87 12.63 -12.04
N PRO A 49 -8.74 13.85 -12.59
CA PRO A 49 -9.07 14.12 -13.99
C PRO A 49 -8.29 13.25 -15.00
N THR A 50 -7.03 12.92 -14.68
CA THR A 50 -6.14 12.13 -15.53
C THR A 50 -6.29 10.61 -15.33
N TYR A 51 -7.17 10.17 -14.43
CA TYR A 51 -7.35 8.78 -14.05
C TYR A 51 -8.82 8.41 -13.90
N PRO A 52 -9.47 7.97 -15.00
CA PRO A 52 -10.86 7.49 -14.92
C PRO A 52 -10.98 6.35 -13.90
N GLY A 53 -11.87 6.51 -12.93
CA GLY A 53 -12.11 5.52 -11.88
C GLY A 53 -11.26 5.67 -10.61
N LEU A 54 -10.24 6.53 -10.59
CA LEU A 54 -9.51 6.85 -9.36
C LEU A 54 -10.17 8.04 -8.66
N ARG A 55 -10.52 7.83 -7.40
CA ARG A 55 -11.03 8.90 -6.52
C ARG A 55 -10.09 9.05 -5.32
N LEU A 56 -9.69 10.27 -5.03
CA LEU A 56 -8.89 10.60 -3.87
C LEU A 56 -9.80 11.04 -2.72
N ALA A 57 -9.61 10.44 -1.56
CA ALA A 57 -10.32 10.82 -0.35
C ALA A 57 -9.83 12.18 0.17
N LEU A 58 -10.72 12.91 0.85
CA LEU A 58 -10.42 14.13 1.61
C LEU A 58 -10.49 13.82 3.11
N PRO A 59 -9.45 13.22 3.69
CA PRO A 59 -9.46 12.86 5.10
C PRO A 59 -9.29 14.10 5.99
N SER A 60 -10.24 14.35 6.88
CA SER A 60 -10.03 15.35 7.90
C SER A 60 -9.20 14.78 9.06
N ARG A 61 -8.29 15.59 9.62
CA ARG A 61 -7.44 15.19 10.76
C ARG A 61 -8.25 14.65 11.93
N ARG A 62 -9.40 15.27 12.21
CA ARG A 62 -10.30 14.89 13.31
C ARG A 62 -10.93 13.51 13.07
N ARG A 63 -11.38 13.21 11.85
CA ARG A 63 -11.97 11.91 11.51
C ARG A 63 -10.93 10.79 11.52
N ILE A 64 -9.72 11.06 11.02
CA ILE A 64 -8.60 10.10 11.08
C ILE A 64 -8.29 9.77 12.55
N ALA A 65 -8.12 10.77 13.41
CA ALA A 65 -7.86 10.55 14.83
C ALA A 65 -8.97 9.70 15.47
N ALA A 66 -10.24 10.08 15.29
CA ALA A 66 -11.38 9.36 15.83
C ALA A 66 -11.44 7.88 15.38
N ARG A 67 -11.15 7.61 14.08
CA ARG A 67 -11.13 6.24 13.55
C ARG A 67 -10.00 5.41 14.18
N ILE A 68 -8.79 5.96 14.31
CA ILE A 68 -7.66 5.27 14.93
C ILE A 68 -7.90 5.04 16.41
N GLU A 69 -8.43 6.04 17.13
CA GLU A 69 -8.70 5.95 18.57
C GLU A 69 -9.84 4.96 18.87
N ALA A 70 -10.87 4.92 18.03
CA ALA A 70 -11.95 3.93 18.14
C ALA A 70 -11.47 2.50 17.86
N ALA A 71 -10.61 2.32 16.87
CA ALA A 71 -10.06 1.02 16.50
C ALA A 71 -9.11 0.44 17.58
N ARG A 72 -8.46 1.30 18.36
CA ARG A 72 -7.45 0.94 19.39
C ARG A 72 -6.43 -0.10 18.89
N PRO A 73 -5.74 0.14 17.76
CA PRO A 73 -4.85 -0.85 17.18
C PRO A 73 -3.55 -1.00 17.99
N ASP A 74 -3.03 -2.23 18.05
CA ASP A 74 -1.71 -2.53 18.61
C ASP A 74 -0.60 -2.03 17.68
N ALA A 75 -0.82 -2.11 16.36
CA ALA A 75 0.12 -1.66 15.32
C ALA A 75 -0.60 -0.91 14.20
N ILE A 76 0.12 0.03 13.56
CA ILE A 76 -0.37 0.81 12.42
C ILE A 76 0.55 0.59 11.24
N HIS A 77 -0.03 0.23 10.09
CA HIS A 77 0.64 0.11 8.81
C HIS A 77 0.03 1.06 7.79
N ILE A 78 0.86 1.78 7.04
CA ILE A 78 0.43 2.65 5.95
C ILE A 78 0.84 2.00 4.63
N ALA A 79 -0.15 1.52 3.89
CA ALA A 79 0.05 0.73 2.69
C ALA A 79 0.20 1.55 1.40
N THR A 80 -0.21 2.84 1.42
CA THR A 80 -0.15 3.72 0.24
C THR A 80 0.22 5.15 0.62
N GLU A 81 0.84 5.84 -0.33
CA GLU A 81 1.32 7.21 -0.19
C GLU A 81 0.29 8.27 -0.65
N GLY A 82 -1.00 7.95 -0.48
CA GLY A 82 -2.10 8.87 -0.81
C GLY A 82 -2.56 9.73 0.37
N PRO A 83 -3.64 10.52 0.19
CA PRO A 83 -4.15 11.45 1.20
C PRO A 83 -4.44 10.83 2.56
N ILE A 84 -4.98 9.59 2.59
CA ILE A 84 -5.20 8.85 3.85
C ILE A 84 -3.86 8.48 4.49
N GLY A 85 -2.91 7.95 3.70
CA GLY A 85 -1.57 7.63 4.17
C GLY A 85 -0.87 8.85 4.79
N PHE A 86 -0.90 10.01 4.14
CA PHE A 86 -0.35 11.26 4.68
C PHE A 86 -1.04 11.70 5.97
N ALA A 87 -2.36 11.58 6.05
CA ALA A 87 -3.11 11.98 7.23
C ALA A 87 -2.85 11.07 8.44
N VAL A 88 -2.73 9.75 8.22
CA VAL A 88 -2.36 8.76 9.25
C VAL A 88 -0.92 8.96 9.69
N ARG A 89 0.01 9.17 8.75
CA ARG A 89 1.40 9.52 9.07
C ARG A 89 1.48 10.77 9.97
N ALA A 90 0.75 11.83 9.61
CA ALA A 90 0.71 13.06 10.42
C ALA A 90 0.13 12.82 11.82
N TYR A 91 -0.88 11.97 11.96
CA TYR A 91 -1.41 11.53 13.25
C TYR A 91 -0.34 10.80 14.06
N CYS A 92 0.29 9.78 13.50
CA CYS A 92 1.30 8.97 14.17
C CYS A 92 2.49 9.82 14.64
N ARG A 93 2.99 10.73 13.79
CA ARG A 93 4.07 11.66 14.13
C ARG A 93 3.70 12.56 15.31
N ARG A 94 2.51 13.17 15.31
CA ARG A 94 2.06 14.05 16.42
C ARG A 94 1.85 13.30 17.72
N ARG A 95 1.35 12.06 17.66
CA ARG A 95 1.08 11.22 18.84
C ARG A 95 2.28 10.37 19.24
N ARG A 96 3.41 10.50 18.54
CA ARG A 96 4.63 9.68 18.72
C ARG A 96 4.34 8.17 18.69
N ARG A 97 3.34 7.78 17.88
CA ARG A 97 3.02 6.36 17.66
C ARG A 97 3.92 5.78 16.58
N PRO A 98 4.56 4.64 16.83
CA PRO A 98 5.31 3.93 15.81
C PRO A 98 4.35 3.43 14.72
N PHE A 99 4.83 3.43 13.48
CA PHE A 99 4.11 2.88 12.33
C PHE A 99 5.09 2.30 11.33
N THR A 100 4.59 1.44 10.45
CA THR A 100 5.33 0.92 9.30
C THR A 100 4.68 1.40 8.00
N THR A 101 5.43 1.33 6.91
CA THR A 101 4.93 1.65 5.57
C THR A 101 5.27 0.53 4.60
N SER A 102 4.66 0.52 3.43
CA SER A 102 5.11 -0.31 2.31
C SER A 102 5.29 0.54 1.05
N TYR A 103 6.34 0.26 0.30
CA TYR A 103 6.58 0.80 -1.02
C TYR A 103 6.09 -0.22 -2.04
N THR A 104 4.91 0.00 -2.60
CA THR A 104 4.22 -1.01 -3.43
C THR A 104 4.14 -0.66 -4.89
N THR A 105 4.28 0.62 -5.25
CA THR A 105 4.07 1.13 -6.60
C THR A 105 5.19 2.06 -7.01
N ARG A 106 5.71 1.90 -8.23
CA ARG A 106 6.71 2.80 -8.83
C ARG A 106 6.05 4.11 -9.30
N PHE A 107 5.54 4.88 -8.36
CA PHE A 107 4.90 6.17 -8.67
C PHE A 107 5.82 7.19 -9.34
N PRO A 108 7.13 7.30 -8.98
CA PRO A 108 7.99 8.32 -9.57
C PRO A 108 8.07 8.25 -11.09
N GLU A 109 8.35 7.08 -11.63
CA GLU A 109 8.46 6.87 -13.09
C GLU A 109 7.12 7.13 -13.80
N TYR A 110 6.05 6.77 -13.10
CA TYR A 110 4.71 6.93 -13.65
C TYR A 110 4.24 8.39 -13.67
N ILE A 111 4.53 9.16 -12.61
CA ILE A 111 4.16 10.57 -12.50
C ILE A 111 5.06 11.42 -13.39
N SER A 112 6.38 11.19 -13.40
CA SER A 112 7.34 11.95 -14.22
C SER A 112 7.05 11.81 -15.72
N ALA A 113 6.60 10.64 -16.17
CA ALA A 113 6.21 10.43 -17.55
C ALA A 113 4.95 11.21 -17.99
N ARG A 114 4.18 11.77 -17.04
CA ARG A 114 2.88 12.44 -17.29
C ARG A 114 2.78 13.86 -16.71
N SER A 115 3.83 14.33 -16.05
CA SER A 115 3.87 15.66 -15.44
C SER A 115 5.25 16.30 -15.60
N PRO A 116 5.38 17.63 -15.52
CA PRO A 116 6.67 18.30 -15.57
C PRO A 116 7.50 18.15 -14.28
N ILE A 117 7.04 17.34 -13.33
CA ILE A 117 7.73 17.13 -12.05
C ILE A 117 8.86 16.13 -12.28
N SER A 118 10.10 16.51 -11.92
CA SER A 118 11.23 15.61 -12.04
C SER A 118 11.10 14.41 -11.09
N GLU A 119 11.58 13.27 -11.53
CA GLU A 119 11.60 12.03 -10.76
C GLU A 119 12.29 12.22 -9.41
N GLU A 120 13.36 13.02 -9.34
CA GLU A 120 14.11 13.29 -8.12
C GLU A 120 13.27 13.97 -7.03
N TRP A 121 12.43 14.93 -7.40
CA TRP A 121 11.51 15.58 -6.46
C TRP A 121 10.48 14.62 -5.91
N ILE A 122 9.97 13.71 -6.75
CA ILE A 122 9.02 12.70 -6.33
C ILE A 122 9.70 11.72 -5.36
N TYR A 123 10.92 11.26 -5.68
CA TYR A 123 11.70 10.41 -4.77
C TYR A 123 12.06 11.13 -3.46
N ALA A 124 12.35 12.42 -3.49
CA ALA A 124 12.58 13.19 -2.26
C ALA A 124 11.33 13.24 -1.37
N ALA A 125 10.17 13.46 -1.96
CA ALA A 125 8.89 13.45 -1.23
C ALA A 125 8.58 12.04 -0.64
N LEU A 126 8.83 10.98 -1.39
CA LEU A 126 8.66 9.61 -0.91
C LEU A 126 9.67 9.25 0.19
N ARG A 127 10.94 9.61 0.06
CA ARG A 127 11.90 9.45 1.16
C ARG A 127 11.41 10.14 2.43
N TRP A 128 10.99 11.41 2.31
CA TRP A 128 10.44 12.15 3.45
C TRP A 128 9.22 11.44 4.06
N PHE A 129 8.35 10.89 3.22
CA PHE A 129 7.17 10.16 3.69
C PHE A 129 7.57 8.91 4.47
N HIS A 130 8.45 8.09 3.93
CA HIS A 130 8.86 6.82 4.51
C HIS A 130 9.87 6.95 5.67
N ALA A 131 10.68 8.00 5.70
CA ALA A 131 11.66 8.23 6.77
C ALA A 131 11.06 8.34 8.18
N GLY A 132 9.76 8.64 8.28
CA GLY A 132 9.05 8.65 9.56
C GLY A 132 8.63 7.29 10.09
N ALA A 133 8.70 6.25 9.27
CA ALA A 133 8.30 4.89 9.63
C ALA A 133 9.43 4.13 10.36
N LYS A 134 9.07 3.17 11.20
CA LYS A 134 10.03 2.23 11.79
C LYS A 134 10.70 1.36 10.73
N VAL A 135 9.89 0.88 9.79
CA VAL A 135 10.31 0.07 8.65
C VAL A 135 9.45 0.42 7.43
N THR A 136 10.09 0.54 6.28
CA THR A 136 9.44 0.60 4.97
C THR A 136 9.59 -0.77 4.31
N MET A 137 8.47 -1.44 4.12
CA MET A 137 8.43 -2.80 3.57
C MET A 137 8.55 -2.77 2.05
N VAL A 138 9.43 -3.59 1.49
CA VAL A 138 9.66 -3.74 0.05
C VAL A 138 9.56 -5.20 -0.37
N ALA A 139 9.07 -5.44 -1.59
CA ALA A 139 8.69 -6.78 -2.03
C ALA A 139 9.85 -7.61 -2.61
N THR A 140 10.91 -6.97 -3.12
CA THR A 140 12.00 -7.66 -3.82
C THR A 140 13.38 -7.12 -3.43
N PRO A 141 14.44 -7.97 -3.48
CA PRO A 141 15.82 -7.51 -3.22
C PRO A 141 16.29 -6.44 -4.20
N SER A 142 15.90 -6.53 -5.47
CA SER A 142 16.26 -5.52 -6.48
C SER A 142 15.67 -4.15 -6.14
N LEU A 143 14.40 -4.09 -5.72
CA LEU A 143 13.77 -2.85 -5.29
C LEU A 143 14.42 -2.31 -4.00
N MET A 144 14.79 -3.18 -3.07
CA MET A 144 15.52 -2.78 -1.87
C MET A 144 16.86 -2.12 -2.21
N SER A 145 17.64 -2.73 -3.12
CA SER A 145 18.91 -2.18 -3.59
C SER A 145 18.71 -0.81 -4.26
N GLU A 146 17.75 -0.69 -5.16
CA GLU A 146 17.42 0.57 -5.84
C GLU A 146 17.05 1.68 -4.85
N LEU A 147 16.14 1.41 -3.92
CA LEU A 147 15.73 2.41 -2.94
C LEU A 147 16.86 2.78 -1.97
N THR A 148 17.73 1.83 -1.62
CA THR A 148 18.94 2.12 -0.83
C THR A 148 19.85 3.09 -1.55
N GLN A 149 20.12 2.88 -2.85
CA GLN A 149 20.92 3.80 -3.68
C GLN A 149 20.27 5.19 -3.79
N ARG A 150 18.93 5.25 -3.73
CA ARG A 150 18.18 6.51 -3.68
C ARG A 150 18.04 7.12 -2.29
N GLY A 151 18.75 6.58 -1.28
CA GLY A 151 18.87 7.15 0.06
C GLY A 151 17.72 6.84 1.03
N PHE A 152 16.97 5.75 0.80
CA PHE A 152 16.02 5.23 1.78
C PHE A 152 16.78 4.40 2.83
N GLY A 153 16.61 4.72 4.12
CA GLY A 153 17.44 4.15 5.20
C GLY A 153 16.78 3.09 6.08
N ASN A 154 15.47 2.90 5.97
CA ASN A 154 14.69 2.08 6.91
C ASN A 154 13.93 0.95 6.18
N LEU A 155 14.59 0.31 5.21
CA LEU A 155 14.00 -0.73 4.37
C LEU A 155 13.97 -2.09 5.08
N GLY A 156 12.91 -2.85 4.85
CA GLY A 156 12.75 -4.23 5.31
C GLY A 156 12.09 -5.09 4.23
N MET A 157 12.53 -6.33 4.11
CA MET A 157 11.93 -7.27 3.16
C MET A 157 10.54 -7.71 3.61
N TRP A 158 9.59 -7.64 2.70
CA TRP A 158 8.28 -8.24 2.83
C TRP A 158 7.89 -8.89 1.51
N THR A 159 8.28 -10.13 1.33
CA THR A 159 7.95 -10.90 0.13
C THR A 159 6.46 -11.18 0.08
N ARG A 160 5.87 -10.99 -1.10
CA ARG A 160 4.47 -11.36 -1.30
C ARG A 160 4.36 -12.87 -1.35
N GLY A 161 3.43 -13.42 -0.58
CA GLY A 161 3.06 -14.82 -0.68
C GLY A 161 2.26 -15.09 -1.96
N VAL A 162 2.20 -16.37 -2.33
CA VAL A 162 1.32 -16.89 -3.37
C VAL A 162 0.17 -17.63 -2.69
N ASP A 163 -1.03 -17.47 -3.20
CA ASP A 163 -2.19 -18.25 -2.77
C ASP A 163 -2.05 -19.67 -3.32
N VAL A 164 -1.54 -20.57 -2.49
CA VAL A 164 -1.25 -21.96 -2.87
C VAL A 164 -2.51 -22.78 -3.14
N ASP A 165 -3.66 -22.37 -2.59
CA ASP A 165 -4.95 -23.01 -2.86
C ASP A 165 -5.47 -22.63 -4.25
N LEU A 166 -5.18 -21.40 -4.70
CA LEU A 166 -5.56 -20.91 -6.03
C LEU A 166 -4.59 -21.36 -7.12
N PHE A 167 -3.28 -21.35 -6.83
CA PHE A 167 -2.19 -21.69 -7.76
C PHE A 167 -1.64 -23.08 -7.48
N HIS A 168 -2.51 -24.07 -7.36
CA HIS A 168 -2.11 -25.46 -7.20
C HIS A 168 -1.81 -26.11 -8.55
N PRO A 169 -0.72 -26.92 -8.72
CA PRO A 169 -0.40 -27.58 -9.97
C PRO A 169 -1.53 -28.41 -10.57
N ASP A 170 -2.30 -29.10 -9.73
CA ASP A 170 -3.43 -29.93 -10.16
C ASP A 170 -4.63 -29.13 -10.69
N ARG A 171 -4.62 -27.81 -10.54
CA ARG A 171 -5.62 -26.88 -11.10
C ARG A 171 -5.12 -26.17 -12.36
N ALA A 172 -3.96 -26.56 -12.87
CA ALA A 172 -3.40 -25.99 -14.09
C ALA A 172 -4.31 -26.35 -15.27
N ILE A 173 -4.93 -25.34 -15.90
CA ILE A 173 -5.63 -25.51 -17.16
C ILE A 173 -4.55 -25.65 -18.23
N VAL A 174 -4.37 -26.87 -18.74
CA VAL A 174 -3.50 -27.12 -19.88
C VAL A 174 -4.20 -26.54 -21.10
N PHE A 175 -3.76 -25.36 -21.57
CA PHE A 175 -4.21 -24.87 -22.87
C PHE A 175 -3.63 -25.78 -23.95
N PRO A 176 -4.47 -26.34 -24.86
CA PRO A 176 -3.96 -27.10 -25.97
C PRO A 176 -3.02 -26.18 -26.78
N SER A 177 -1.79 -26.63 -26.98
CA SER A 177 -0.82 -25.97 -27.84
C SER A 177 -1.45 -25.76 -29.22
N ARG A 178 -1.58 -24.50 -29.66
CA ARG A 178 -1.94 -24.22 -31.06
C ARG A 178 -0.91 -24.89 -31.93
N VAL A 179 -1.30 -26.00 -32.57
CA VAL A 179 -0.54 -26.59 -33.66
C VAL A 179 -0.48 -25.51 -34.74
N ARG A 180 0.71 -24.96 -34.98
CA ARG A 180 0.97 -24.17 -36.18
C ARG A 180 0.92 -25.15 -37.33
N SER A 181 -0.18 -25.17 -38.06
CA SER A 181 -0.21 -25.77 -39.41
C SER A 181 0.71 -24.95 -40.32
N SER A 182 1.65 -25.63 -40.90
CA SER A 182 2.62 -25.19 -41.92
C SER A 182 1.92 -24.64 -43.14
#